data_2b1a5e35e648b5ec06817ac00177c427
#
_entry.id   2b1a5e35e648b5ec06817ac00177c427
#
_cell.length_a   1.000
_cell.length_b   1.000
_cell.length_c   1.000
_cell.angle_alpha   90.00
_cell.angle_beta   90.00
_cell.angle_gamma   90.00
#
_symmetry.space_group_name_H-M   'P 1'
#
loop_
_entity.id
_entity.type
_entity.pdbx_description
1 polymer ?
#
loop_
_entity_poly.entity_id
_entity_poly.type
_entity_poly.pdbx_seq_one_letter_code
_entity_poly.pdbx_strand_id
1 'polypeptide(L)'
;MRWLLLGTLGLAACTASGDGDVAASDAAGDDVFADASSSDTSVFADTGDADGTTSSDTGLPIVDGCAAVSAADDVDPWSMRPKSAGFGGITEATVGTHKDVFLDSPTKYVRVGARLDWGGTVVFFGLTANPKSNTIDANDTGRELQLALYDPTRIRQGCAVTASCATSLGSCANSITYLGWNPVQGGDECNRGAPVLSHGKVGDALELVIQPLQWNPDWDAPDCRTTACSGAGRPVDVTYRMRLRFVREHVVEVDTEVVSKETISHPTTAQEWPTLYVSNGAGGNPDLPVLLDSAGTAPSIGTPGNDGFYYGNFTSPAPWVTWQNSTKDYGVGLAMDQGIKAFQGWRGDGSKAPYFHNVRASIAFGIGAGATIRGLSYLALGGFGTVGGELDAAAKARGPFGHVDVAAGPIVFTKGSPLKLAGWALDNRSGTKIEVQVDGAIAATAAIDKDRGDVCAVYPGYVGCPKAGFEVSVPTTGWSGCPHVVRVIAKDSDGNVQVLGERVAQAG
;
A
#
# COMPACT_ATOMS: atom_id res chain seq x y z
N MET A 1 -17.40 -24.84 12.74
CA MET A 1 -16.62 -25.14 11.54
C MET A 1 -15.24 -24.54 11.78
N ARG A 2 -14.23 -25.36 11.95
CA ARG A 2 -12.89 -24.90 12.35
C ARG A 2 -12.09 -24.55 11.13
N TRP A 3 -11.70 -23.30 10.99
CA TRP A 3 -10.89 -22.80 9.93
C TRP A 3 -9.47 -22.60 10.45
N LEU A 4 -8.55 -23.41 9.99
CA LEU A 4 -7.15 -23.06 10.02
C LEU A 4 -6.90 -22.11 8.87
N LEU A 5 -7.01 -20.83 9.12
CA LEU A 5 -6.36 -19.82 8.31
C LEU A 5 -4.86 -19.90 8.61
N LEU A 6 -4.17 -20.65 7.82
CA LEU A 6 -2.71 -20.57 7.73
C LEU A 6 -2.36 -19.37 6.85
N GLY A 7 -2.66 -18.18 7.31
CA GLY A 7 -2.12 -16.96 6.73
C GLY A 7 -0.76 -16.74 7.32
N THR A 8 0.21 -17.13 6.74
CA THR A 8 1.48 -17.06 7.37
C THR A 8 2.42 -16.24 6.56
N LEU A 9 2.94 -15.48 7.25
CA LEU A 9 4.36 -15.15 7.21
C LEU A 9 5.17 -16.34 6.78
N GLY A 10 6.04 -16.13 5.78
CA GLY A 10 7.04 -17.10 5.39
C GLY A 10 8.00 -17.38 6.53
N LEU A 11 7.50 -18.07 7.52
CA LEU A 11 8.30 -18.82 8.44
C LEU A 11 8.25 -20.25 7.94
N ALA A 12 9.41 -20.86 7.83
CA ALA A 12 9.58 -22.21 7.42
C ALA A 12 8.44 -23.08 7.94
N ALA A 13 7.72 -23.68 7.01
CA ALA A 13 6.81 -24.75 7.35
C ALA A 13 7.58 -25.74 8.23
N CYS A 14 7.03 -26.09 9.37
CA CYS A 14 7.48 -27.28 10.06
C CYS A 14 7.20 -28.48 9.17
N THR A 15 8.16 -28.80 8.31
CA THR A 15 8.28 -30.12 7.74
C THR A 15 8.97 -30.97 8.80
N ALA A 16 8.25 -31.94 9.31
CA ALA A 16 8.88 -33.06 9.99
C ALA A 16 9.77 -33.80 8.98
N SER A 17 11.03 -33.97 9.36
CA SER A 17 12.03 -34.91 8.86
C SER A 17 12.51 -34.75 7.40
N GLY A 18 13.80 -34.51 7.30
CA GLY A 18 14.60 -34.73 6.10
C GLY A 18 15.88 -33.91 6.14
N ASP A 19 16.97 -34.57 6.54
CA ASP A 19 18.34 -34.03 6.59
C ASP A 19 18.77 -33.33 5.31
N GLY A 20 19.39 -32.18 5.45
CA GLY A 20 20.04 -31.47 4.37
C GLY A 20 20.64 -30.15 4.82
N ASP A 21 21.85 -30.21 5.34
CA ASP A 21 22.70 -29.06 5.69
C ASP A 21 22.81 -28.04 4.55
N VAL A 22 22.37 -26.81 4.80
CA VAL A 22 22.90 -25.63 4.12
C VAL A 22 23.18 -24.55 5.18
N ALA A 23 24.44 -24.24 5.33
CA ALA A 23 24.98 -23.29 6.27
C ALA A 23 24.37 -21.89 6.07
N ALA A 24 23.81 -21.36 7.13
CA ALA A 24 23.51 -19.94 7.26
C ALA A 24 24.72 -19.27 7.90
N SER A 25 25.27 -18.30 7.22
CA SER A 25 26.33 -17.44 7.77
C SER A 25 25.71 -16.42 8.72
N ASP A 26 26.04 -16.55 9.99
CA ASP A 26 25.81 -15.54 11.02
C ASP A 26 26.61 -14.27 10.70
N ALA A 27 25.92 -13.15 10.65
CA ALA A 27 26.53 -11.86 10.84
C ALA A 27 25.76 -11.14 11.98
N ALA A 28 26.22 -11.40 13.19
CA ALA A 28 25.92 -10.56 14.34
C ALA A 28 26.74 -9.28 14.21
N GLY A 29 26.04 -8.15 14.13
CA GLY A 29 26.61 -6.82 14.27
C GLY A 29 25.90 -6.12 15.40
N ASP A 30 26.53 -6.08 16.58
CA ASP A 30 26.19 -5.18 17.66
C ASP A 30 26.44 -3.74 17.20
N ASP A 31 25.39 -2.94 17.09
CA ASP A 31 25.56 -1.48 17.02
C ASP A 31 24.62 -0.79 18.02
N VAL A 32 25.31 -0.12 18.92
CA VAL A 32 24.85 0.74 19.99
C VAL A 32 24.04 1.88 19.43
N PHE A 33 22.73 1.93 19.72
CA PHE A 33 21.92 3.11 19.45
C PHE A 33 22.18 4.18 20.52
N ALA A 34 22.83 5.25 20.09
CA ALA A 34 22.89 6.48 20.84
C ALA A 34 21.57 7.26 20.66
N ASP A 35 20.97 7.58 21.79
CA ASP A 35 19.84 8.48 21.94
C ASP A 35 20.09 9.81 21.22
N ALA A 36 19.30 10.14 20.22
CA ALA A 36 19.15 11.49 19.71
C ALA A 36 17.65 11.86 19.78
N SER A 37 17.27 12.37 20.94
CA SER A 37 16.01 13.07 21.10
C SER A 37 16.03 14.37 20.31
N SER A 38 15.33 14.44 19.18
CA SER A 38 14.84 15.68 18.64
C SER A 38 13.36 15.54 18.33
N SER A 39 12.58 16.10 19.23
CA SER A 39 11.16 16.34 19.09
C SER A 39 10.96 17.43 18.01
N ASP A 40 10.51 17.02 16.83
CA ASP A 40 9.80 17.92 15.93
C ASP A 40 8.64 17.14 15.30
N THR A 41 7.56 17.06 16.08
CA THR A 41 6.28 16.56 15.63
C THR A 41 5.51 17.73 15.04
N SER A 42 5.70 18.01 13.75
CA SER A 42 4.74 18.78 12.99
C SER A 42 3.54 17.89 12.68
N VAL A 43 2.57 17.94 13.57
CA VAL A 43 1.23 17.35 13.35
C VAL A 43 0.56 18.20 12.28
N PHE A 44 0.41 17.66 11.07
CA PHE A 44 -0.51 18.23 10.09
C PHE A 44 -1.92 17.95 10.58
N ALA A 45 -2.57 18.96 11.14
CA ALA A 45 -3.99 18.94 11.41
C ALA A 45 -4.73 19.06 10.07
N ASP A 46 -5.48 18.02 9.72
CA ASP A 46 -6.46 18.05 8.64
C ASP A 46 -7.61 18.97 9.05
N THR A 47 -7.64 20.18 8.52
CA THR A 47 -8.82 21.05 8.58
C THR A 47 -9.47 21.04 7.21
N GLY A 48 -10.70 20.48 7.19
CA GLY A 48 -11.53 20.31 6.02
C GLY A 48 -11.78 21.58 5.21
N ASP A 49 -12.17 21.31 3.99
CA ASP A 49 -12.72 22.13 2.93
C ASP A 49 -13.06 23.58 3.28
N ALA A 50 -12.32 24.49 2.68
CA ALA A 50 -12.84 25.80 2.32
C ALA A 50 -12.36 26.14 0.91
N ASP A 51 -13.28 26.03 -0.04
CA ASP A 51 -13.18 26.65 -1.36
C ASP A 51 -12.96 28.17 -1.16
N GLY A 52 -11.76 28.61 -1.42
CA GLY A 52 -11.40 30.00 -1.29
C GLY A 52 -10.03 30.23 -1.89
N THR A 53 -9.97 30.56 -3.18
CA THR A 53 -8.81 31.12 -3.84
C THR A 53 -8.40 32.43 -3.15
N THR A 54 -7.61 32.32 -2.09
CA THR A 54 -6.84 33.44 -1.58
C THR A 54 -5.41 33.27 -2.08
N SER A 55 -5.05 34.03 -3.11
CA SER A 55 -3.68 34.32 -3.42
C SER A 55 -2.99 34.75 -2.12
N SER A 56 -2.13 33.91 -1.57
CA SER A 56 -1.29 34.31 -0.45
C SER A 56 -0.32 35.36 -0.97
N ASP A 57 -0.60 36.59 -0.62
CA ASP A 57 0.35 37.70 -0.75
C ASP A 57 1.57 37.31 0.11
N THR A 58 2.67 36.90 -0.52
CA THR A 58 3.87 36.32 0.15
C THR A 58 4.60 37.33 1.00
N GLY A 59 4.08 38.58 1.11
CA GLY A 59 4.62 39.61 1.99
C GLY A 59 6.10 39.99 1.75
N LEU A 60 6.65 39.62 0.59
CA LEU A 60 8.02 39.97 0.23
C LEU A 60 8.11 41.45 -0.06
N PRO A 61 9.14 42.12 0.46
CA PRO A 61 9.41 43.51 0.06
C PRO A 61 9.67 43.53 -1.45
N ILE A 62 8.95 44.41 -2.15
CA ILE A 62 9.18 44.65 -3.57
C ILE A 62 10.60 45.29 -3.66
N VAL A 63 11.52 44.59 -4.32
CA VAL A 63 12.85 45.12 -4.63
C VAL A 63 12.68 46.10 -5.80
N ASP A 64 13.01 47.36 -5.58
CA ASP A 64 12.85 48.39 -6.59
C ASP A 64 13.54 48.00 -7.91
N GLY A 65 12.79 48.05 -9.01
CA GLY A 65 13.29 47.72 -10.36
C GLY A 65 13.23 46.23 -10.72
N CYS A 66 12.74 45.35 -9.85
CA CYS A 66 12.55 43.91 -10.14
C CYS A 66 11.11 43.59 -10.50
N ALA A 67 10.92 42.63 -11.41
CA ALA A 67 9.62 42.07 -11.68
C ALA A 67 9.13 41.24 -10.46
N ALA A 68 7.85 41.31 -10.17
CA ALA A 68 7.25 40.46 -9.13
C ALA A 68 7.29 38.99 -9.59
N VAL A 69 7.70 38.10 -8.71
CA VAL A 69 7.70 36.66 -8.92
C VAL A 69 6.93 35.98 -7.79
N SER A 70 6.27 34.86 -8.10
CA SER A 70 5.58 34.03 -7.14
C SER A 70 5.99 32.58 -7.34
N ALA A 71 6.01 31.81 -6.27
CA ALA A 71 6.14 30.36 -6.29
C ALA A 71 4.76 29.74 -6.16
N ALA A 72 4.59 28.54 -6.70
CA ALA A 72 3.40 27.73 -6.47
C ALA A 72 3.40 27.20 -5.02
N ASP A 73 2.20 27.00 -4.47
CA ASP A 73 2.04 26.38 -3.17
C ASP A 73 2.53 24.92 -3.19
N ASP A 74 2.96 24.43 -2.03
CA ASP A 74 3.33 23.04 -1.88
C ASP A 74 2.11 22.14 -2.08
N VAL A 75 2.33 21.05 -2.78
CA VAL A 75 1.31 20.03 -3.04
C VAL A 75 1.61 18.84 -2.15
N ASP A 76 0.58 18.22 -1.56
CA ASP A 76 0.76 16.94 -0.85
C ASP A 76 1.43 15.94 -1.79
N PRO A 77 2.62 15.43 -1.45
CA PRO A 77 3.33 14.47 -2.29
C PRO A 77 2.48 13.27 -2.68
N TRP A 78 1.60 12.80 -1.80
CA TRP A 78 0.72 11.68 -2.07
C TRP A 78 -0.35 11.97 -3.13
N SER A 79 -0.67 13.25 -3.34
CA SER A 79 -1.57 13.68 -4.42
C SER A 79 -0.89 13.77 -5.79
N MET A 80 0.44 13.68 -5.87
CA MET A 80 1.22 13.68 -7.11
C MET A 80 1.04 12.36 -7.87
N ARG A 81 -0.13 12.13 -8.43
CA ARG A 81 -0.54 10.90 -9.12
C ARG A 81 -1.08 11.18 -10.51
N PRO A 82 -1.06 10.19 -11.42
CA PRO A 82 -1.69 10.34 -12.72
C PRO A 82 -3.14 10.79 -12.57
N LYS A 83 -3.62 11.49 -13.57
CA LYS A 83 -5.04 11.84 -13.61
C LYS A 83 -5.87 10.56 -13.61
N SER A 84 -6.98 10.60 -12.89
CA SER A 84 -8.02 9.59 -12.97
C SER A 84 -8.55 9.51 -14.41
N ALA A 85 -8.95 8.31 -14.83
CA ALA A 85 -9.74 8.14 -16.03
C ALA A 85 -11.17 8.66 -15.89
N GLY A 86 -11.55 9.09 -14.66
CA GLY A 86 -12.92 9.38 -14.29
C GLY A 86 -13.69 8.13 -13.88
N PHE A 87 -15.01 8.26 -13.70
CA PHE A 87 -15.88 7.14 -13.35
C PHE A 87 -17.28 7.31 -13.92
N GLY A 88 -17.95 6.19 -14.15
CA GLY A 88 -19.32 6.17 -14.72
C GLY A 88 -20.44 6.38 -13.71
N GLY A 89 -20.14 6.22 -12.42
CA GLY A 89 -21.07 6.43 -11.31
C GLY A 89 -20.67 5.69 -10.04
N ILE A 90 -21.24 6.13 -8.92
CA ILE A 90 -21.22 5.43 -7.64
C ILE A 90 -22.66 5.03 -7.32
N THR A 91 -22.88 3.77 -6.97
CA THR A 91 -24.21 3.24 -6.65
C THR A 91 -24.14 2.33 -5.44
N GLU A 92 -25.15 2.38 -4.60
CA GLU A 92 -25.34 1.43 -3.50
C GLU A 92 -26.41 0.41 -3.86
N ALA A 93 -26.19 -0.83 -3.44
CA ALA A 93 -27.17 -1.88 -3.63
C ALA A 93 -27.13 -2.88 -2.47
N THR A 94 -28.25 -3.57 -2.26
CA THR A 94 -28.29 -4.75 -1.40
C THR A 94 -27.99 -5.99 -2.22
N VAL A 95 -26.90 -6.69 -1.87
CA VAL A 95 -26.48 -7.93 -2.51
C VAL A 95 -26.63 -9.08 -1.51
N GLY A 96 -27.64 -9.92 -1.71
CA GLY A 96 -28.05 -10.88 -0.68
C GLY A 96 -28.55 -10.14 0.56
N THR A 97 -27.87 -10.27 1.68
CA THR A 97 -28.18 -9.58 2.95
C THR A 97 -27.25 -8.40 3.23
N HIS A 98 -26.28 -8.14 2.35
CA HIS A 98 -25.21 -7.17 2.55
C HIS A 98 -25.47 -5.88 1.81
N LYS A 99 -24.88 -4.80 2.32
CA LYS A 99 -24.86 -3.49 1.67
C LYS A 99 -23.53 -3.30 0.96
N ASP A 100 -23.57 -3.22 -0.36
CA ASP A 100 -22.42 -3.01 -1.19
C ASP A 100 -22.48 -1.64 -1.86
N VAL A 101 -21.34 -0.96 -1.97
CA VAL A 101 -21.17 0.27 -2.74
C VAL A 101 -20.28 -0.01 -3.94
N PHE A 102 -20.69 0.43 -5.11
CA PHE A 102 -20.04 0.16 -6.38
C PHE A 102 -19.55 1.43 -7.03
N LEU A 103 -18.37 1.36 -7.64
CA LEU A 103 -17.78 2.35 -8.50
C LEU A 103 -17.66 1.76 -9.91
N ASP A 104 -18.26 2.40 -10.90
CA ASP A 104 -18.19 2.01 -12.30
C ASP A 104 -17.04 2.72 -13.02
N SER A 105 -16.38 2.01 -13.95
CA SER A 105 -15.41 2.60 -14.87
C SER A 105 -16.05 3.69 -15.75
N PRO A 106 -15.26 4.54 -16.43
CA PRO A 106 -15.79 5.66 -17.23
C PRO A 106 -16.87 5.26 -18.23
N THR A 107 -16.71 4.14 -18.92
CA THR A 107 -17.69 3.63 -19.88
C THR A 107 -18.74 2.71 -19.25
N LYS A 108 -18.66 2.47 -17.94
CA LYS A 108 -19.48 1.51 -17.19
C LYS A 108 -19.31 0.07 -17.66
N TYR A 109 -18.14 -0.28 -18.18
CA TYR A 109 -17.84 -1.64 -18.62
C TYR A 109 -17.34 -2.49 -17.45
N VAL A 110 -16.44 -1.95 -16.63
CA VAL A 110 -15.88 -2.59 -15.44
C VAL A 110 -16.47 -1.95 -14.19
N ARG A 111 -16.62 -2.75 -13.15
CA ARG A 111 -17.11 -2.31 -11.85
C ARG A 111 -16.25 -2.88 -10.74
N VAL A 112 -15.96 -2.05 -9.72
CA VAL A 112 -15.43 -2.49 -8.42
C VAL A 112 -16.49 -2.24 -7.36
N GLY A 113 -16.60 -3.15 -6.38
CA GLY A 113 -17.57 -3.03 -5.30
C GLY A 113 -16.95 -3.33 -3.95
N ALA A 114 -17.30 -2.53 -2.95
CA ALA A 114 -16.89 -2.67 -1.57
C ALA A 114 -18.09 -2.96 -0.67
N ARG A 115 -17.93 -3.87 0.30
CA ARG A 115 -19.01 -4.30 1.20
C ARG A 115 -18.99 -3.51 2.49
N LEU A 116 -20.02 -2.70 2.72
CA LEU A 116 -20.07 -1.77 3.85
C LEU A 116 -20.15 -2.48 5.21
N ASP A 117 -20.85 -3.57 5.29
CA ASP A 117 -20.97 -4.37 6.50
C ASP A 117 -19.82 -5.37 6.72
N TRP A 118 -18.83 -5.37 5.81
CA TRP A 118 -17.57 -6.12 5.92
C TRP A 118 -16.36 -5.18 5.79
N GLY A 119 -16.32 -4.11 6.59
CA GLY A 119 -15.17 -3.21 6.65
C GLY A 119 -14.82 -2.52 5.33
N GLY A 120 -15.78 -2.36 4.44
CA GLY A 120 -15.52 -1.72 3.15
C GLY A 120 -14.52 -2.45 2.27
N THR A 121 -14.21 -3.73 2.55
CA THR A 121 -13.30 -4.51 1.72
C THR A 121 -13.87 -4.73 0.32
N VAL A 122 -12.99 -4.86 -0.68
CA VAL A 122 -13.39 -5.08 -2.07
C VAL A 122 -13.87 -6.51 -2.25
N VAL A 123 -15.17 -6.67 -2.45
CA VAL A 123 -15.84 -7.98 -2.63
C VAL A 123 -16.23 -8.28 -4.06
N PHE A 124 -16.13 -7.30 -4.93
CA PHE A 124 -16.50 -7.43 -6.34
C PHE A 124 -15.51 -6.69 -7.24
N PHE A 125 -15.01 -7.37 -8.26
CA PHE A 125 -14.31 -6.77 -9.38
C PHE A 125 -14.62 -7.57 -10.63
N GLY A 126 -15.38 -6.96 -11.55
CA GLY A 126 -15.91 -7.69 -12.70
C GLY A 126 -16.62 -6.77 -13.70
N LEU A 127 -17.38 -7.37 -14.61
CA LEU A 127 -18.13 -6.64 -15.65
C LEU A 127 -19.43 -6.06 -15.06
N THR A 128 -19.69 -4.79 -15.29
CA THR A 128 -20.89 -4.11 -14.78
C THR A 128 -22.20 -4.79 -15.24
N ALA A 129 -22.22 -5.28 -16.48
CA ALA A 129 -23.41 -5.94 -17.05
C ALA A 129 -23.58 -7.42 -16.60
N ASN A 130 -22.59 -8.01 -15.92
CA ASN A 130 -22.63 -9.41 -15.52
C ASN A 130 -22.24 -9.58 -14.04
N PRO A 131 -23.22 -9.70 -13.13
CA PRO A 131 -22.95 -9.89 -11.71
C PRO A 131 -22.27 -11.24 -11.39
N LYS A 132 -22.23 -12.19 -12.35
CA LYS A 132 -21.51 -13.47 -12.24
C LYS A 132 -20.10 -13.43 -12.83
N SER A 133 -19.56 -12.26 -13.07
CA SER A 133 -18.18 -12.07 -13.53
C SER A 133 -17.22 -11.68 -12.42
N ASN A 134 -17.62 -11.82 -11.16
CA ASN A 134 -16.79 -11.43 -10.02
C ASN A 134 -15.51 -12.26 -9.94
N THR A 135 -14.38 -11.59 -9.92
CA THR A 135 -13.04 -12.22 -9.80
C THR A 135 -12.55 -12.31 -8.35
N ILE A 136 -13.25 -11.68 -7.40
CA ILE A 136 -12.85 -11.64 -5.99
C ILE A 136 -13.56 -12.75 -5.22
N ASP A 137 -12.85 -13.40 -4.30
CA ASP A 137 -13.46 -14.29 -3.32
C ASP A 137 -14.14 -13.44 -2.24
N ALA A 138 -15.42 -13.64 -2.04
CA ALA A 138 -16.26 -12.91 -1.11
C ALA A 138 -17.07 -13.87 -0.23
N ASN A 139 -16.45 -14.96 0.21
CA ASN A 139 -17.12 -16.00 0.99
C ASN A 139 -17.23 -15.68 2.48
N ASP A 140 -16.28 -14.93 3.01
CA ASP A 140 -16.26 -14.50 4.42
C ASP A 140 -15.44 -13.21 4.60
N THR A 141 -15.38 -12.67 5.83
CA THR A 141 -14.74 -11.39 6.15
C THR A 141 -13.21 -11.38 6.08
N GLY A 142 -12.57 -12.44 5.65
CA GLY A 142 -11.10 -12.56 5.59
C GLY A 142 -10.56 -13.05 4.26
N ARG A 143 -11.34 -12.97 3.17
CA ARG A 143 -10.94 -13.51 1.86
C ARG A 143 -11.47 -12.67 0.70
N GLU A 144 -11.09 -11.43 0.67
CA GLU A 144 -11.43 -10.49 -0.39
C GLU A 144 -10.14 -9.87 -0.95
N LEU A 145 -10.16 -8.60 -1.24
CA LEU A 145 -8.96 -7.77 -1.27
C LEU A 145 -8.79 -7.16 0.12
N GLN A 146 -7.95 -7.76 0.95
CA GLN A 146 -7.86 -7.38 2.36
C GLN A 146 -6.49 -6.83 2.75
N LEU A 147 -6.51 -5.96 3.76
CA LEU A 147 -5.33 -5.57 4.53
C LEU A 147 -5.35 -6.27 5.89
N ALA A 148 -4.23 -6.89 6.24
CA ALA A 148 -4.01 -7.44 7.57
C ALA A 148 -2.60 -7.10 8.05
N LEU A 149 -2.49 -6.67 9.30
CA LEU A 149 -1.24 -6.21 9.89
C LEU A 149 -0.84 -7.14 11.04
N TYR A 150 0.43 -7.46 11.14
CA TYR A 150 0.96 -8.44 12.06
C TYR A 150 1.99 -7.84 13.00
N ASP A 151 2.09 -8.43 14.20
CA ASP A 151 3.14 -8.17 15.18
C ASP A 151 3.73 -9.51 15.66
N PRO A 152 4.96 -9.85 15.28
CA PRO A 152 5.55 -11.14 15.61
C PRO A 152 5.85 -11.28 17.12
N THR A 153 5.92 -10.19 17.86
CA THR A 153 6.21 -10.23 19.31
C THR A 153 5.00 -10.62 20.13
N ARG A 154 3.79 -10.45 19.58
CA ARG A 154 2.53 -10.72 20.29
C ARG A 154 1.98 -12.11 20.07
N ILE A 155 2.55 -12.86 19.17
CA ILE A 155 2.04 -14.16 18.76
C ILE A 155 2.01 -15.24 19.84
N ARG A 156 2.68 -15.04 20.96
CA ARG A 156 2.75 -16.05 22.04
C ARG A 156 1.85 -15.78 23.23
N GLN A 157 1.16 -14.67 23.23
CA GLN A 157 0.30 -14.31 24.34
C GLN A 157 -0.93 -15.22 24.36
N GLY A 158 -1.24 -15.81 25.47
CA GLY A 158 -2.36 -16.71 25.65
C GLY A 158 -2.15 -18.14 25.14
N CYS A 159 -1.53 -18.33 23.98
CA CYS A 159 -1.33 -19.66 23.40
C CYS A 159 -0.24 -20.49 24.09
N ALA A 160 0.85 -19.86 24.47
CA ALA A 160 2.03 -20.58 24.98
C ALA A 160 1.83 -21.28 26.32
N VAL A 161 0.71 -21.02 27.01
CA VAL A 161 0.45 -21.50 28.38
C VAL A 161 -0.55 -22.66 28.43
N THR A 162 -1.14 -23.07 27.31
CA THR A 162 -2.14 -24.12 27.31
C THR A 162 -1.66 -25.40 26.60
N ALA A 163 -1.85 -26.55 27.23
CA ALA A 163 -1.55 -27.84 26.63
C ALA A 163 -2.38 -28.08 25.36
N SER A 164 -3.57 -27.52 25.29
CA SER A 164 -4.44 -27.67 24.14
C SER A 164 -3.95 -26.92 22.90
N CYS A 165 -3.31 -25.77 23.05
CA CYS A 165 -2.63 -25.09 21.98
C CYS A 165 -1.46 -25.93 21.43
N ALA A 166 -0.62 -26.45 22.32
CA ALA A 166 0.53 -27.26 21.94
C ALA A 166 0.13 -28.54 21.19
N THR A 167 -0.96 -29.17 21.59
CA THR A 167 -1.36 -30.46 21.01
C THR A 167 -2.12 -30.36 19.71
N SER A 168 -2.83 -29.27 19.44
CA SER A 168 -3.70 -29.20 18.24
C SER A 168 -3.16 -28.31 17.14
N LEU A 169 -2.30 -27.40 17.44
CA LEU A 169 -1.66 -26.54 16.45
C LEU A 169 -0.23 -26.98 16.12
N GLY A 170 0.18 -28.18 16.61
CA GLY A 170 1.51 -28.72 16.47
C GLY A 170 2.53 -27.88 17.22
N SER A 171 2.54 -26.60 16.97
CA SER A 171 3.31 -25.60 17.69
C SER A 171 2.49 -24.32 17.71
N CYS A 172 2.06 -23.88 18.85
CA CYS A 172 1.41 -22.56 18.96
C CYS A 172 2.31 -21.45 18.41
N ALA A 173 3.63 -21.63 18.53
CA ALA A 173 4.59 -20.67 18.00
C ALA A 173 4.46 -20.43 16.48
N ASN A 174 4.00 -21.40 15.73
CA ASN A 174 3.91 -21.29 14.26
C ASN A 174 2.52 -20.94 13.76
N SER A 175 1.51 -21.02 14.63
CA SER A 175 0.10 -20.90 14.22
C SER A 175 -0.58 -19.67 14.80
N ILE A 176 0.17 -18.83 15.46
CA ILE A 176 -0.34 -17.82 16.37
C ILE A 176 -0.28 -16.41 15.85
N THR A 177 0.04 -16.24 14.60
CA THR A 177 -0.02 -14.93 13.95
C THR A 177 -1.41 -14.30 14.06
N TYR A 178 -2.42 -15.14 14.18
CA TYR A 178 -3.81 -14.73 14.34
C TYR A 178 -4.23 -14.43 15.77
N LEU A 179 -3.44 -14.84 16.74
CA LEU A 179 -3.77 -14.72 18.15
C LEU A 179 -3.17 -13.49 18.80
N GLY A 180 -2.34 -12.76 18.06
CA GLY A 180 -1.72 -11.53 18.49
C GLY A 180 -2.44 -10.30 17.98
N TRP A 181 -1.67 -9.23 17.84
CA TRP A 181 -2.11 -8.02 17.17
C TRP A 181 -2.22 -8.30 15.67
N ASN A 182 -3.42 -8.32 15.17
CA ASN A 182 -3.73 -8.65 13.78
C ASN A 182 -5.04 -8.00 13.39
N PRO A 183 -5.06 -6.66 13.22
CA PRO A 183 -6.22 -5.94 12.75
C PRO A 183 -6.46 -6.22 11.28
N VAL A 184 -7.69 -6.67 10.96
CA VAL A 184 -8.13 -6.99 9.61
C VAL A 184 -9.18 -6.01 9.16
N GLN A 185 -9.03 -5.46 7.98
CA GLN A 185 -9.97 -4.50 7.40
C GLN A 185 -11.38 -5.11 7.30
N GLY A 186 -11.52 -6.29 6.73
CA GLY A 186 -12.81 -6.93 6.48
C GLY A 186 -13.59 -7.24 7.75
N GLY A 187 -12.92 -7.70 8.78
CA GLY A 187 -13.54 -8.10 10.04
C GLY A 187 -12.82 -9.24 10.72
N ASP A 188 -13.53 -10.01 11.56
CA ASP A 188 -12.97 -11.07 12.35
C ASP A 188 -13.38 -12.48 11.90
N GLU A 189 -12.74 -13.49 12.45
CA GLU A 189 -13.00 -14.91 12.12
C GLU A 189 -14.41 -15.40 12.50
N CYS A 190 -15.15 -14.61 13.27
CA CYS A 190 -16.56 -14.85 13.59
C CYS A 190 -17.49 -14.30 12.54
N ASN A 191 -16.95 -13.87 11.41
CA ASN A 191 -17.69 -13.26 10.30
C ASN A 191 -18.42 -11.96 10.71
N ARG A 192 -17.86 -11.23 11.67
CA ARG A 192 -18.33 -9.90 12.07
C ARG A 192 -17.55 -8.89 11.26
N GLY A 193 -18.24 -8.08 10.48
CA GLY A 193 -17.61 -7.05 9.67
C GLY A 193 -16.99 -5.94 10.52
N ALA A 194 -15.86 -5.43 10.09
CA ALA A 194 -15.28 -4.20 10.64
C ALA A 194 -16.22 -3.01 10.35
N PRO A 195 -16.45 -2.10 11.30
CA PRO A 195 -17.29 -0.93 11.07
C PRO A 195 -16.72 -0.02 10.00
N VAL A 196 -17.53 0.36 9.01
CA VAL A 196 -17.28 1.47 8.10
C VAL A 196 -17.77 2.75 8.78
N LEU A 197 -16.86 3.65 9.11
CA LEU A 197 -17.14 4.89 9.82
C LEU A 197 -17.75 5.94 8.89
N SER A 198 -17.28 5.98 7.65
CA SER A 198 -17.83 6.81 6.58
C SER A 198 -17.49 6.23 5.21
N HIS A 199 -18.30 6.56 4.22
CA HIS A 199 -18.02 6.25 2.82
C HIS A 199 -18.66 7.29 1.91
N GLY A 200 -18.11 7.44 0.71
CA GLY A 200 -18.70 8.35 -0.27
C GLY A 200 -17.71 8.80 -1.33
N LYS A 201 -18.16 9.73 -2.15
CA LYS A 201 -17.36 10.35 -3.20
C LYS A 201 -16.42 11.40 -2.61
N VAL A 202 -15.14 11.26 -2.88
CA VAL A 202 -14.11 12.27 -2.59
C VAL A 202 -13.33 12.55 -3.88
N GLY A 203 -13.48 13.72 -4.45
CA GLY A 203 -12.89 14.04 -5.74
C GLY A 203 -13.36 13.07 -6.86
N ASP A 204 -12.45 12.30 -7.40
CA ASP A 204 -12.68 11.29 -8.45
C ASP A 204 -12.63 9.85 -7.91
N ALA A 205 -12.67 9.66 -6.60
CA ALA A 205 -12.60 8.37 -5.91
C ALA A 205 -13.84 8.07 -5.08
N LEU A 206 -14.07 6.78 -4.83
CA LEU A 206 -14.88 6.28 -3.73
C LEU A 206 -13.96 6.11 -2.52
N GLU A 207 -14.18 6.87 -1.46
CA GLU A 207 -13.45 6.76 -0.20
C GLU A 207 -14.24 5.97 0.83
N LEU A 208 -13.56 5.13 1.60
CA LEU A 208 -14.10 4.42 2.75
C LEU A 208 -13.13 4.62 3.93
N VAL A 209 -13.69 4.91 5.10
CA VAL A 209 -12.95 5.01 6.37
C VAL A 209 -13.43 3.90 7.29
N ILE A 210 -12.52 3.07 7.77
CA ILE A 210 -12.81 1.81 8.41
C ILE A 210 -12.12 1.73 9.77
N GLN A 211 -12.83 1.18 10.76
CA GLN A 211 -12.28 0.78 12.05
C GLN A 211 -12.01 -0.73 12.02
N PRO A 212 -10.74 -1.20 11.84
CA PRO A 212 -10.46 -2.61 11.75
C PRO A 212 -10.73 -3.36 13.05
N LEU A 213 -11.02 -4.64 12.92
CA LEU A 213 -11.20 -5.55 14.04
C LEU A 213 -9.99 -6.46 14.22
N GLN A 214 -9.73 -6.87 15.45
CA GLN A 214 -8.85 -7.99 15.75
C GLN A 214 -9.38 -9.23 15.05
N TRP A 215 -8.55 -9.93 14.27
CA TRP A 215 -9.00 -11.13 13.55
C TRP A 215 -9.53 -12.20 14.50
N ASN A 216 -8.73 -12.58 15.49
CA ASN A 216 -9.16 -13.49 16.54
C ASN A 216 -9.62 -12.70 17.78
N PRO A 217 -10.92 -12.59 18.06
CA PRO A 217 -11.42 -11.82 19.18
C PRO A 217 -11.07 -12.40 20.55
N ASP A 218 -10.65 -13.66 20.59
CA ASP A 218 -10.28 -14.38 21.82
C ASP A 218 -8.77 -14.59 21.97
N TRP A 219 -7.94 -13.83 21.24
CA TRP A 219 -6.50 -14.02 21.23
C TRP A 219 -5.83 -14.00 22.61
N ASP A 220 -6.40 -13.31 23.58
CA ASP A 220 -5.94 -13.23 24.97
C ASP A 220 -6.67 -14.21 25.90
N ALA A 221 -7.55 -15.06 25.37
CA ALA A 221 -8.20 -16.08 26.16
C ALA A 221 -7.21 -17.15 26.66
N PRO A 222 -7.44 -17.76 27.83
CA PRO A 222 -6.58 -18.83 28.35
C PRO A 222 -6.45 -20.02 27.41
N ASP A 223 -7.49 -20.33 26.65
CA ASP A 223 -7.49 -21.32 25.56
C ASP A 223 -7.53 -20.62 24.20
N CYS A 224 -6.39 -20.51 23.56
CA CYS A 224 -6.24 -19.84 22.28
C CYS A 224 -6.97 -20.51 21.10
N ARG A 225 -7.66 -21.61 21.32
CA ARG A 225 -8.50 -22.27 20.31
C ARG A 225 -9.97 -22.00 20.51
N THR A 226 -10.32 -21.40 21.64
CA THR A 226 -11.71 -21.03 21.92
C THR A 226 -11.98 -19.70 21.23
N THR A 227 -12.84 -19.72 20.25
CA THR A 227 -13.35 -18.51 19.62
C THR A 227 -14.76 -18.28 20.11
N ALA A 228 -14.93 -17.32 21.00
CA ALA A 228 -16.24 -16.95 21.52
C ALA A 228 -16.87 -15.93 20.57
N CYS A 229 -17.46 -16.39 19.48
CA CYS A 229 -18.15 -15.51 18.53
C CYS A 229 -19.42 -14.86 19.08
N SER A 230 -19.47 -14.65 20.40
CA SER A 230 -20.53 -13.94 21.10
C SER A 230 -20.14 -12.49 21.35
N GLY A 231 -21.08 -11.56 21.19
CA GLY A 231 -20.85 -10.13 21.42
C GLY A 231 -20.27 -9.39 20.24
N ALA A 232 -19.75 -8.19 20.48
CA ALA A 232 -19.10 -7.36 19.47
C ALA A 232 -17.65 -7.84 19.24
N GLY A 233 -17.13 -7.60 18.03
CA GLY A 233 -15.72 -7.77 17.73
C GLY A 233 -14.82 -6.85 18.56
N ARG A 234 -13.51 -7.01 18.46
CA ARG A 234 -12.53 -6.16 19.14
C ARG A 234 -11.97 -5.11 18.18
N PRO A 235 -12.39 -3.84 18.28
CA PRO A 235 -11.77 -2.77 17.52
C PRO A 235 -10.30 -2.58 17.97
N VAL A 236 -9.45 -2.27 17.02
CA VAL A 236 -8.04 -1.90 17.26
C VAL A 236 -7.89 -0.40 17.09
N ASP A 237 -7.01 0.24 17.85
CA ASP A 237 -6.82 1.70 17.74
C ASP A 237 -5.99 2.09 16.51
N VAL A 238 -6.50 1.67 15.35
CA VAL A 238 -6.00 1.91 14.01
C VAL A 238 -7.17 2.30 13.13
N THR A 239 -6.98 3.22 12.21
CA THR A 239 -7.99 3.58 11.21
C THR A 239 -7.44 3.25 9.82
N TYR A 240 -8.24 2.59 9.00
CA TYR A 240 -7.95 2.41 7.56
C TYR A 240 -8.75 3.40 6.75
N ARG A 241 -8.10 4.05 5.80
CA ARG A 241 -8.75 4.79 4.74
C ARG A 241 -8.41 4.11 3.41
N MET A 242 -9.41 3.72 2.66
CA MET A 242 -9.25 3.14 1.34
C MET A 242 -9.96 4.02 0.32
N ARG A 243 -9.25 4.37 -0.77
CA ARG A 243 -9.81 5.09 -1.91
C ARG A 243 -9.70 4.21 -3.15
N LEU A 244 -10.82 4.03 -3.82
CA LEU A 244 -10.92 3.30 -5.08
C LEU A 244 -11.12 4.31 -6.22
N ARG A 245 -10.27 4.23 -7.24
CA ARG A 245 -10.28 5.16 -8.36
C ARG A 245 -9.92 4.45 -9.65
N PHE A 246 -10.66 4.65 -10.72
CA PHE A 246 -10.26 4.17 -12.03
C PHE A 246 -9.16 5.06 -12.62
N VAL A 247 -8.00 4.47 -12.89
CA VAL A 247 -6.88 5.14 -13.60
C VAL A 247 -6.87 4.79 -15.07
N ARG A 248 -7.52 3.70 -15.45
CA ARG A 248 -7.79 3.25 -16.82
C ARG A 248 -9.12 2.49 -16.83
N GLU A 249 -9.69 2.23 -17.99
CA GLU A 249 -10.98 1.53 -18.10
C GLU A 249 -10.99 0.18 -17.37
N HIS A 250 -9.90 -0.55 -17.44
CA HIS A 250 -9.75 -1.88 -16.83
C HIS A 250 -8.96 -1.88 -15.52
N VAL A 251 -8.47 -0.72 -15.06
CA VAL A 251 -7.57 -0.63 -13.89
C VAL A 251 -8.15 0.25 -12.80
N VAL A 252 -8.33 -0.36 -11.64
CA VAL A 252 -8.63 0.32 -10.38
C VAL A 252 -7.34 0.51 -9.57
N GLU A 253 -7.07 1.74 -9.16
CA GLU A 253 -6.12 2.09 -8.13
C GLU A 253 -6.78 1.89 -6.76
N VAL A 254 -6.10 1.18 -5.88
CA VAL A 254 -6.48 1.00 -4.47
C VAL A 254 -5.45 1.76 -3.64
N ASP A 255 -5.82 2.96 -3.22
CA ASP A 255 -5.03 3.82 -2.34
C ASP A 255 -5.39 3.50 -0.90
N THR A 256 -4.41 3.14 -0.10
CA THR A 256 -4.59 2.75 1.29
C THR A 256 -3.74 3.62 2.20
N GLU A 257 -4.39 4.17 3.22
CA GLU A 257 -3.75 4.86 4.32
C GLU A 257 -4.13 4.18 5.64
N VAL A 258 -3.13 3.84 6.44
CA VAL A 258 -3.31 3.31 7.79
C VAL A 258 -2.78 4.32 8.78
N VAL A 259 -3.62 4.74 9.71
CA VAL A 259 -3.26 5.65 10.80
C VAL A 259 -3.34 4.87 12.11
N SER A 260 -2.19 4.59 12.70
CA SER A 260 -2.11 4.03 14.05
C SER A 260 -2.31 5.16 15.06
N LYS A 261 -3.20 4.95 16.02
CA LYS A 261 -3.38 5.80 17.21
C LYS A 261 -2.81 5.13 18.45
N GLU A 262 -2.22 3.94 18.28
CA GLU A 262 -1.62 3.19 19.38
C GLU A 262 -0.37 3.89 19.90
N THR A 263 -0.14 3.76 21.18
CA THR A 263 1.03 4.34 21.88
C THR A 263 2.25 3.42 21.86
N ILE A 264 2.13 2.25 21.23
CA ILE A 264 3.19 1.25 21.10
C ILE A 264 3.55 1.08 19.64
N SER A 265 4.79 0.68 19.39
CA SER A 265 5.27 0.33 18.06
C SER A 265 5.20 -1.18 17.86
N HIS A 266 4.96 -1.59 16.60
CA HIS A 266 4.98 -2.98 16.17
C HIS A 266 6.21 -3.21 15.28
N PRO A 267 7.03 -4.22 15.57
CA PRO A 267 8.28 -4.45 14.87
C PRO A 267 8.06 -4.89 13.42
N THR A 268 9.11 -4.74 12.61
CA THR A 268 9.08 -5.14 11.21
C THR A 268 8.78 -6.62 11.06
N THR A 269 7.77 -6.91 10.25
CA THR A 269 7.41 -8.27 9.83
C THR A 269 6.72 -8.21 8.46
N ALA A 270 6.55 -9.38 7.81
CA ALA A 270 5.79 -9.44 6.58
C ALA A 270 4.32 -9.06 6.84
N GLN A 271 3.75 -8.25 5.97
CA GLN A 271 2.40 -7.71 6.08
C GLN A 271 1.56 -8.16 4.88
N GLU A 272 0.25 -8.14 5.03
CA GLU A 272 -0.70 -8.28 3.93
C GLU A 272 -1.18 -6.88 3.49
N TRP A 273 -0.66 -6.44 2.31
CA TRP A 273 -0.78 -5.04 1.92
C TRP A 273 -1.01 -4.82 0.40
N PRO A 274 -2.14 -5.18 -0.18
CA PRO A 274 -3.13 -6.14 0.25
C PRO A 274 -2.80 -7.59 -0.12
N THR A 275 -3.59 -8.54 0.39
CA THR A 275 -3.72 -9.88 -0.18
C THR A 275 -4.93 -9.90 -1.10
N LEU A 276 -4.75 -10.39 -2.32
CA LEU A 276 -5.81 -10.60 -3.31
C LEU A 276 -6.27 -12.06 -3.24
N TYR A 277 -7.46 -12.31 -2.72
CA TYR A 277 -8.15 -13.58 -2.81
C TYR A 277 -9.07 -13.59 -4.02
N VAL A 278 -9.00 -14.66 -4.82
CA VAL A 278 -9.73 -14.73 -6.08
C VAL A 278 -10.79 -15.82 -6.08
N SER A 279 -11.82 -15.59 -6.87
CA SER A 279 -12.95 -16.52 -7.02
C SER A 279 -12.49 -17.91 -7.45
N ASN A 280 -13.07 -18.92 -6.82
CA ASN A 280 -12.87 -20.34 -7.06
C ASN A 280 -14.10 -21.00 -7.72
N GLY A 281 -14.90 -20.23 -8.45
CA GLY A 281 -16.12 -20.71 -9.10
C GLY A 281 -17.35 -20.71 -8.19
N ALA A 282 -17.23 -20.37 -6.92
CA ALA A 282 -18.35 -20.34 -6.00
C ALA A 282 -19.44 -19.36 -6.44
N GLY A 283 -20.70 -19.74 -6.21
CA GLY A 283 -21.84 -18.90 -6.57
C GLY A 283 -22.05 -18.70 -8.07
N GLY A 284 -21.33 -19.44 -8.94
CA GLY A 284 -21.37 -19.32 -10.39
C GLY A 284 -20.49 -18.19 -10.94
N ASN A 285 -19.58 -17.67 -10.14
CA ASN A 285 -18.50 -16.78 -10.56
C ASN A 285 -17.42 -17.58 -11.33
N PRO A 286 -16.48 -16.91 -12.02
CA PRO A 286 -15.38 -17.58 -12.68
C PRO A 286 -14.51 -18.38 -11.70
N ASP A 287 -14.06 -19.55 -12.11
CA ASP A 287 -12.98 -20.26 -11.44
C ASP A 287 -11.65 -19.75 -12.00
N LEU A 288 -10.73 -19.30 -11.14
CA LEU A 288 -9.45 -18.69 -11.51
C LEU A 288 -8.27 -19.52 -10.95
N PRO A 289 -8.04 -20.74 -11.46
CA PRO A 289 -7.05 -21.64 -10.87
C PRO A 289 -5.61 -21.38 -11.34
N VAL A 290 -5.38 -20.47 -12.31
CA VAL A 290 -4.08 -20.33 -12.97
C VAL A 290 -3.39 -19.05 -12.49
N LEU A 291 -2.40 -19.19 -11.59
CA LEU A 291 -1.48 -18.11 -11.22
C LEU A 291 -0.40 -17.98 -12.30
N LEU A 292 -0.17 -16.75 -12.77
CA LEU A 292 0.87 -16.40 -13.73
C LEU A 292 1.69 -15.22 -13.25
N ASP A 293 2.99 -15.28 -13.50
CA ASP A 293 3.86 -14.11 -13.42
C ASP A 293 3.70 -13.19 -14.65
N SER A 294 4.38 -12.08 -14.68
CA SER A 294 4.30 -11.11 -15.78
C SER A 294 4.83 -11.61 -17.13
N ALA A 295 5.59 -12.70 -17.15
CA ALA A 295 6.01 -13.37 -18.39
C ALA A 295 5.01 -14.43 -18.86
N GLY A 296 3.91 -14.65 -18.14
CA GLY A 296 2.94 -15.69 -18.44
C GLY A 296 3.35 -17.09 -17.98
N THR A 297 4.37 -17.18 -17.12
CA THR A 297 4.86 -18.43 -16.55
C THR A 297 4.11 -18.71 -15.25
N ALA A 298 3.65 -19.94 -15.08
CA ALA A 298 3.11 -20.39 -13.81
C ALA A 298 4.26 -20.58 -12.80
N PRO A 299 4.28 -19.85 -11.68
CA PRO A 299 5.35 -20.00 -10.70
C PRO A 299 5.28 -21.36 -10.01
N SER A 300 6.45 -21.90 -9.64
CA SER A 300 6.51 -23.07 -8.80
C SER A 300 6.23 -22.67 -7.35
N ILE A 301 5.04 -22.99 -6.87
CA ILE A 301 4.62 -22.70 -5.49
C ILE A 301 4.55 -24.00 -4.63
N GLY A 302 5.37 -24.96 -4.95
CA GLY A 302 5.54 -26.18 -4.17
C GLY A 302 4.58 -27.32 -4.51
N THR A 303 4.47 -28.25 -3.59
CA THR A 303 3.52 -29.38 -3.59
C THR A 303 2.48 -29.15 -2.50
N PRO A 304 1.26 -29.74 -2.61
CA PRO A 304 0.24 -29.49 -1.60
C PRO A 304 0.70 -29.97 -0.23
N GLY A 305 0.50 -29.10 0.76
CA GLY A 305 0.66 -29.43 2.16
C GLY A 305 -0.45 -30.37 2.66
N ASN A 306 -0.38 -30.74 3.95
CA ASN A 306 -1.42 -31.53 4.61
C ASN A 306 -2.78 -30.81 4.70
N ASP A 307 -2.77 -29.49 4.49
CA ASP A 307 -3.93 -28.60 4.45
C ASP A 307 -4.61 -28.54 3.07
N GLY A 308 -4.04 -29.15 2.03
CA GLY A 308 -4.56 -29.12 0.68
C GLY A 308 -4.19 -27.86 -0.10
N PHE A 309 -3.16 -27.11 0.31
CA PHE A 309 -2.70 -25.93 -0.39
C PHE A 309 -1.31 -26.12 -0.98
N TYR A 310 -1.12 -25.54 -2.17
CA TYR A 310 0.18 -25.23 -2.75
C TYR A 310 0.50 -23.79 -2.39
N TYR A 311 1.66 -23.53 -1.80
CA TYR A 311 2.09 -22.17 -1.46
C TYR A 311 3.59 -22.00 -1.53
N GLY A 312 4.02 -20.78 -1.84
CA GLY A 312 5.43 -20.46 -1.92
C GLY A 312 5.71 -19.04 -2.41
N ASN A 313 6.95 -18.64 -2.19
CA ASN A 313 7.46 -17.37 -2.65
C ASN A 313 8.03 -17.52 -4.07
N PHE A 314 7.85 -16.49 -4.89
CA PHE A 314 8.40 -16.42 -6.23
C PHE A 314 8.68 -14.98 -6.64
N THR A 315 9.38 -14.79 -7.76
CA THR A 315 9.67 -13.47 -8.31
C THR A 315 9.05 -13.37 -9.70
N SER A 316 8.34 -12.26 -9.95
CA SER A 316 7.82 -11.90 -11.27
C SER A 316 8.80 -10.97 -11.98
N PRO A 317 9.01 -11.07 -13.31
CA PRO A 317 9.87 -10.16 -14.07
C PRO A 317 9.47 -8.69 -13.98
N ALA A 318 8.16 -8.39 -14.07
CA ALA A 318 7.59 -7.08 -13.77
C ALA A 318 6.84 -7.09 -12.42
N PRO A 319 6.53 -5.92 -11.81
CA PRO A 319 5.94 -5.83 -10.48
C PRO A 319 4.43 -6.13 -10.46
N TRP A 320 4.02 -7.17 -11.17
CA TRP A 320 2.64 -7.63 -11.21
C TRP A 320 2.52 -9.14 -11.44
N VAL A 321 1.39 -9.67 -11.03
CA VAL A 321 0.98 -11.07 -11.20
C VAL A 321 -0.50 -11.13 -11.53
N THR A 322 -0.99 -12.28 -12.00
CA THR A 322 -2.41 -12.43 -12.32
C THR A 322 -2.92 -13.82 -12.03
N TRP A 323 -4.15 -13.91 -11.57
CA TRP A 323 -4.95 -15.11 -11.52
C TRP A 323 -5.90 -15.14 -12.72
N GLN A 324 -5.91 -16.24 -13.45
CA GLN A 324 -6.66 -16.40 -14.69
C GLN A 324 -7.53 -17.68 -14.65
N ASN A 325 -8.59 -17.68 -15.44
CA ASN A 325 -9.28 -18.91 -15.76
C ASN A 325 -8.39 -19.84 -16.59
N SER A 326 -8.83 -21.07 -16.82
CA SER A 326 -8.04 -22.10 -17.52
C SER A 326 -7.68 -21.73 -18.96
N THR A 327 -8.48 -20.89 -19.60
CA THR A 327 -8.24 -20.38 -20.98
C THR A 327 -7.40 -19.12 -21.03
N LYS A 328 -7.13 -18.49 -19.88
CA LYS A 328 -6.35 -17.26 -19.72
C LYS A 328 -6.93 -16.05 -20.43
N ASP A 329 -8.24 -16.07 -20.69
CA ASP A 329 -8.97 -15.00 -21.36
C ASP A 329 -9.80 -14.13 -20.40
N TYR A 330 -9.86 -14.53 -19.10
CA TYR A 330 -10.53 -13.77 -18.06
C TYR A 330 -9.88 -14.00 -16.69
N GLY A 331 -9.68 -12.92 -15.96
CA GLY A 331 -9.11 -12.97 -14.62
C GLY A 331 -8.81 -11.59 -14.05
N VAL A 332 -7.99 -11.54 -13.00
CA VAL A 332 -7.60 -10.33 -12.30
C VAL A 332 -6.10 -10.31 -12.04
N GLY A 333 -5.48 -9.17 -12.27
CA GLY A 333 -4.08 -8.91 -11.91
C GLY A 333 -3.96 -8.03 -10.69
N LEU A 334 -2.85 -8.19 -9.99
CA LEU A 334 -2.40 -7.36 -8.87
C LEU A 334 -1.01 -6.79 -9.19
N ALA A 335 -0.87 -5.48 -9.09
CA ALA A 335 0.41 -4.79 -9.13
C ALA A 335 0.59 -3.90 -7.90
N MET A 336 1.84 -3.70 -7.49
CA MET A 336 2.21 -2.81 -6.40
C MET A 336 2.93 -1.58 -6.97
N ASP A 337 2.49 -0.38 -6.58
CA ASP A 337 3.11 0.88 -7.01
C ASP A 337 4.57 0.99 -6.59
N GLN A 338 4.94 0.32 -5.50
CA GLN A 338 6.31 0.29 -4.97
C GLN A 338 7.34 -0.38 -5.90
N GLY A 339 6.90 -1.03 -6.97
CA GLY A 339 7.78 -1.78 -7.88
C GLY A 339 8.19 -3.16 -7.35
N ILE A 340 7.48 -3.70 -6.37
CA ILE A 340 7.76 -5.00 -5.75
C ILE A 340 7.55 -6.12 -6.76
N LYS A 341 8.59 -6.95 -6.94
CA LYS A 341 8.58 -8.11 -7.84
C LYS A 341 8.49 -9.45 -7.12
N ALA A 342 8.69 -9.46 -5.80
CA ALA A 342 8.59 -10.65 -4.98
C ALA A 342 7.14 -10.84 -4.52
N PHE A 343 6.62 -12.05 -4.70
CA PHE A 343 5.25 -12.40 -4.35
C PHE A 343 5.20 -13.73 -3.62
N GLN A 344 4.14 -13.93 -2.86
CA GLN A 344 3.75 -15.22 -2.31
C GLN A 344 2.39 -15.60 -2.88
N GLY A 345 2.28 -16.82 -3.40
CA GLY A 345 1.04 -17.37 -3.93
C GLY A 345 0.54 -18.56 -3.13
N TRP A 346 -0.77 -18.74 -3.07
CA TRP A 346 -1.48 -19.84 -2.47
C TRP A 346 -2.53 -20.36 -3.44
N ARG A 347 -2.61 -21.68 -3.63
CA ARG A 347 -3.60 -22.33 -4.46
C ARG A 347 -4.16 -23.55 -3.75
N GLY A 348 -5.46 -23.62 -3.56
CA GLY A 348 -6.15 -24.80 -3.07
C GLY A 348 -6.16 -25.90 -4.13
N ASP A 349 -6.05 -27.15 -3.72
CA ASP A 349 -6.16 -28.31 -4.60
C ASP A 349 -7.58 -28.90 -4.67
N GLY A 350 -8.52 -28.28 -3.96
CA GLY A 350 -9.92 -28.72 -3.88
C GLY A 350 -10.15 -29.92 -2.99
N SER A 351 -9.11 -30.52 -2.40
CA SER A 351 -9.24 -31.72 -1.54
C SER A 351 -9.85 -31.43 -0.18
N LYS A 352 -9.77 -30.15 0.25
CA LYS A 352 -10.29 -29.69 1.53
C LYS A 352 -11.08 -28.41 1.37
N ALA A 353 -12.26 -28.38 1.92
CA ALA A 353 -13.09 -27.18 1.92
C ALA A 353 -12.95 -26.43 3.25
N PRO A 354 -13.05 -25.08 3.17
CA PRO A 354 -13.06 -24.29 1.96
C PRO A 354 -11.64 -24.14 1.43
N TYR A 355 -11.48 -24.16 0.16
CA TYR A 355 -10.23 -23.77 -0.45
C TYR A 355 -10.36 -22.40 -1.10
N PHE A 356 -9.26 -21.73 -1.24
CA PHE A 356 -9.16 -20.40 -1.84
C PHE A 356 -7.88 -20.31 -2.66
N HIS A 357 -7.83 -19.32 -3.53
CA HIS A 357 -6.62 -18.93 -4.22
C HIS A 357 -6.29 -17.51 -3.82
N ASN A 358 -5.03 -17.21 -3.53
CA ASN A 358 -4.61 -15.86 -3.26
C ASN A 358 -3.19 -15.57 -3.73
N VAL A 359 -2.87 -14.28 -3.80
CA VAL A 359 -1.52 -13.79 -4.00
C VAL A 359 -1.33 -12.47 -3.27
N ARG A 360 -0.14 -12.26 -2.75
CA ARG A 360 0.27 -11.01 -2.13
C ARG A 360 1.70 -10.64 -2.50
N ALA A 361 2.01 -9.36 -2.49
CA ALA A 361 3.39 -8.90 -2.55
C ALA A 361 4.14 -9.27 -1.26
N SER A 362 5.40 -9.66 -1.40
CA SER A 362 6.28 -9.88 -0.25
C SER A 362 6.80 -8.53 0.23
N ILE A 363 6.08 -7.92 1.15
CA ILE A 363 6.44 -6.65 1.77
C ILE A 363 6.58 -6.82 3.28
N ALA A 364 7.59 -6.19 3.86
CA ALA A 364 7.81 -6.20 5.30
C ALA A 364 8.06 -4.78 5.82
N PHE A 365 7.34 -4.41 6.88
CA PHE A 365 7.52 -3.15 7.57
C PHE A 365 7.01 -3.23 9.01
N GLY A 366 7.49 -2.33 9.85
CA GLY A 366 6.98 -2.10 11.19
C GLY A 366 6.00 -0.93 11.22
N ILE A 367 5.29 -0.77 12.33
CA ILE A 367 4.30 0.29 12.50
C ILE A 367 4.67 1.05 13.77
N GLY A 368 5.13 2.27 13.61
CA GLY A 368 5.47 3.13 14.74
C GLY A 368 4.25 3.54 15.55
N ALA A 369 4.45 3.88 16.81
CA ALA A 369 3.42 4.50 17.63
C ALA A 369 2.94 5.80 16.97
N GLY A 370 1.64 5.95 16.77
CA GLY A 370 1.06 7.12 16.11
C GLY A 370 1.43 7.28 14.62
N ALA A 371 2.00 6.26 13.98
CA ALA A 371 2.47 6.35 12.60
C ALA A 371 1.33 6.35 11.58
N THR A 372 1.56 7.05 10.48
CA THR A 372 0.76 6.95 9.25
C THR A 372 1.56 6.18 8.21
N ILE A 373 0.93 5.20 7.54
CA ILE A 373 1.52 4.39 6.49
C ILE A 373 0.62 4.45 5.27
N ARG A 374 1.23 4.62 4.09
CA ARG A 374 0.52 4.78 2.82
C ARG A 374 1.05 3.81 1.77
N GLY A 375 0.17 3.28 0.94
CA GLY A 375 0.53 2.41 -0.17
C GLY A 375 -0.52 2.41 -1.27
N LEU A 376 -0.05 2.13 -2.48
CA LEU A 376 -0.90 1.97 -3.66
C LEU A 376 -0.75 0.56 -4.23
N SER A 377 -1.88 0.00 -4.62
CA SER A 377 -1.94 -1.19 -5.46
C SER A 377 -2.90 -0.97 -6.61
N TYR A 378 -2.79 -1.80 -7.62
CA TYR A 378 -3.64 -1.75 -8.81
C TYR A 378 -4.25 -3.11 -9.07
N LEU A 379 -5.55 -3.13 -9.33
CA LEU A 379 -6.25 -4.30 -9.84
C LEU A 379 -6.57 -4.09 -11.31
N ALA A 380 -6.31 -5.07 -12.17
CA ALA A 380 -6.67 -5.03 -13.58
C ALA A 380 -7.54 -6.23 -13.96
N LEU A 381 -8.64 -5.97 -14.70
CA LEU A 381 -9.59 -6.98 -15.13
C LEU A 381 -9.37 -7.36 -16.60
N GLY A 382 -9.37 -8.65 -16.91
CA GLY A 382 -9.30 -9.14 -18.29
C GLY A 382 -8.51 -10.42 -18.45
N GLY A 383 -8.28 -10.83 -19.70
CA GLY A 383 -7.35 -11.91 -20.00
C GLY A 383 -5.89 -11.49 -19.77
N PHE A 384 -4.98 -12.46 -19.77
CA PHE A 384 -3.56 -12.26 -19.46
C PHE A 384 -2.94 -11.06 -20.20
N GLY A 385 -3.14 -10.97 -21.52
CA GLY A 385 -2.56 -9.88 -22.32
C GLY A 385 -3.15 -8.51 -21.99
N THR A 386 -4.45 -8.44 -21.69
CA THR A 386 -5.12 -7.18 -21.27
C THR A 386 -4.58 -6.75 -19.91
N VAL A 387 -4.56 -7.66 -18.93
CA VAL A 387 -4.06 -7.38 -17.58
C VAL A 387 -2.63 -6.83 -17.64
N GLY A 388 -1.73 -7.52 -18.37
CA GLY A 388 -0.34 -7.10 -18.48
C GLY A 388 -0.19 -5.74 -19.13
N GLY A 389 -0.82 -5.52 -20.29
CA GLY A 389 -0.76 -4.23 -20.99
C GLY A 389 -1.32 -3.06 -20.17
N GLU A 390 -2.39 -3.29 -19.44
CA GLU A 390 -3.04 -2.27 -18.60
C GLU A 390 -2.22 -1.95 -17.35
N LEU A 391 -1.67 -2.95 -16.65
CA LEU A 391 -0.82 -2.73 -15.47
C LEU A 391 0.51 -2.09 -15.84
N ASP A 392 1.16 -2.51 -16.93
CA ASP A 392 2.39 -1.89 -17.40
C ASP A 392 2.16 -0.41 -17.81
N ALA A 393 1.03 -0.12 -18.45
CA ALA A 393 0.67 1.24 -18.80
C ALA A 393 0.36 2.11 -17.57
N ALA A 394 -0.31 1.56 -16.56
CA ALA A 394 -0.56 2.26 -15.30
C ALA A 394 0.76 2.56 -14.56
N ALA A 395 1.64 1.56 -14.45
CA ALA A 395 2.96 1.72 -13.82
C ALA A 395 3.84 2.74 -14.54
N LYS A 396 3.79 2.77 -15.89
CA LYS A 396 4.53 3.73 -16.69
C LYS A 396 3.99 5.16 -16.55
N ALA A 397 2.68 5.32 -16.37
CA ALA A 397 2.06 6.62 -16.17
C ALA A 397 2.28 7.21 -14.77
N ARG A 398 2.69 6.38 -13.82
CA ARG A 398 3.02 6.78 -12.46
C ARG A 398 4.38 7.46 -12.45
N GLY A 399 4.42 8.77 -12.27
CA GLY A 399 5.66 9.52 -12.10
C GLY A 399 6.17 9.49 -10.66
N PRO A 400 7.39 9.99 -10.43
CA PRO A 400 7.94 10.16 -9.10
C PRO A 400 7.08 11.12 -8.27
N PHE A 401 7.17 11.00 -6.95
CA PHE A 401 6.55 11.91 -6.02
C PHE A 401 7.53 12.23 -4.88
N GLY A 402 7.36 13.36 -4.22
CA GLY A 402 8.30 13.78 -3.20
C GLY A 402 8.05 15.19 -2.71
N HIS A 403 9.00 15.70 -1.92
CA HIS A 403 8.89 16.99 -1.30
C HIS A 403 10.28 17.65 -1.12
N VAL A 404 10.29 18.97 -1.09
CA VAL A 404 11.48 19.78 -0.77
C VAL A 404 11.41 20.20 0.69
N ASP A 405 12.40 19.78 1.50
CA ASP A 405 12.45 20.02 2.96
C ASP A 405 12.90 21.46 3.29
N VAL A 406 12.38 22.43 2.59
CA VAL A 406 12.62 23.84 2.86
C VAL A 406 11.30 24.45 3.32
N ALA A 407 11.35 25.20 4.40
CA ALA A 407 10.17 25.86 4.95
C ALA A 407 9.40 26.63 3.85
N ALA A 408 8.08 26.63 3.97
CA ALA A 408 7.25 27.44 3.10
C ALA A 408 7.65 28.91 3.20
N GLY A 409 7.64 29.60 2.07
CA GLY A 409 8.02 31.01 1.98
C GLY A 409 9.36 31.24 1.28
N PRO A 410 9.84 32.49 1.29
CA PRO A 410 11.04 32.86 0.56
C PRO A 410 12.31 32.26 1.17
N ILE A 411 13.21 31.82 0.30
CA ILE A 411 14.57 31.41 0.69
C ILE A 411 15.50 32.61 0.57
N VAL A 412 16.21 32.92 1.64
CA VAL A 412 17.26 33.95 1.60
C VAL A 412 18.56 33.32 1.13
N PHE A 413 19.19 33.91 0.09
CA PHE A 413 20.49 33.46 -0.39
C PHE A 413 21.53 34.55 -0.31
N THR A 414 22.79 34.19 -0.09
CA THR A 414 23.94 35.10 -0.17
C THR A 414 24.59 34.96 -1.54
N LYS A 415 24.67 36.05 -2.30
CA LYS A 415 25.23 36.03 -3.65
C LYS A 415 26.69 35.51 -3.63
N GLY A 416 26.94 34.54 -4.52
CA GLY A 416 28.23 33.85 -4.62
C GLY A 416 28.41 32.67 -3.65
N SER A 417 27.53 32.50 -2.67
CA SER A 417 27.47 31.28 -1.85
C SER A 417 26.45 30.31 -2.40
N PRO A 418 26.74 29.02 -2.54
CA PRO A 418 25.75 28.05 -3.07
C PRO A 418 24.50 28.00 -2.20
N LEU A 419 23.34 28.07 -2.85
CA LEU A 419 22.05 27.77 -2.20
C LEU A 419 21.92 26.25 -2.02
N LYS A 420 21.74 25.81 -0.78
CA LYS A 420 21.56 24.40 -0.45
C LYS A 420 20.09 24.06 -0.36
N LEU A 421 19.68 23.00 -1.04
CA LEU A 421 18.34 22.43 -1.00
C LEU A 421 18.45 20.95 -0.67
N ALA A 422 17.50 20.47 0.11
CA ALA A 422 17.33 19.07 0.45
C ALA A 422 15.88 18.67 0.31
N GLY A 423 15.65 17.36 0.20
CA GLY A 423 14.31 16.81 0.08
C GLY A 423 14.35 15.30 -0.15
N TRP A 424 13.24 14.78 -0.58
CA TRP A 424 13.10 13.37 -0.90
C TRP A 424 12.24 13.15 -2.14
N ALA A 425 12.47 12.03 -2.80
CA ALA A 425 11.60 11.55 -3.88
C ALA A 425 11.58 10.02 -3.91
N LEU A 426 10.42 9.47 -4.18
CA LEU A 426 10.18 8.06 -4.39
C LEU A 426 9.59 7.84 -5.79
N ASP A 427 9.83 6.64 -6.32
CA ASP A 427 9.36 6.21 -7.63
C ASP A 427 9.18 4.69 -7.62
N ASN A 428 8.33 4.18 -8.49
CA ASN A 428 8.14 2.75 -8.71
C ASN A 428 9.28 2.10 -9.52
N ARG A 429 10.24 2.92 -9.99
CA ARG A 429 11.41 2.50 -10.75
C ARG A 429 12.69 3.12 -10.20
N SER A 430 13.80 2.49 -10.49
CA SER A 430 15.12 3.06 -10.20
C SER A 430 15.53 4.08 -11.26
N GLY A 431 16.44 4.99 -10.89
CA GLY A 431 17.06 5.91 -11.81
C GLY A 431 16.44 7.30 -11.90
N THR A 432 15.50 7.61 -11.03
CA THR A 432 14.96 8.96 -10.86
C THR A 432 16.06 9.96 -10.50
N LYS A 433 16.02 11.14 -11.14
CA LYS A 433 16.98 12.22 -10.96
C LYS A 433 16.29 13.48 -10.50
N ILE A 434 17.02 14.29 -9.74
CA ILE A 434 16.58 15.61 -9.33
C ILE A 434 17.23 16.66 -10.23
N GLU A 435 16.42 17.55 -10.79
CA GLU A 435 16.84 18.75 -11.49
C GLU A 435 16.36 20.00 -10.74
N VAL A 436 17.22 20.98 -10.57
CA VAL A 436 16.85 22.27 -10.00
C VAL A 436 16.89 23.30 -11.10
N GLN A 437 15.77 23.95 -11.34
CA GLN A 437 15.64 25.07 -12.27
C GLN A 437 15.59 26.38 -11.53
N VAL A 438 16.26 27.39 -12.09
CA VAL A 438 16.19 28.77 -11.62
C VAL A 438 15.69 29.60 -12.80
N ASP A 439 14.57 30.27 -12.62
CA ASP A 439 13.89 31.06 -13.66
C ASP A 439 13.66 30.25 -14.95
N GLY A 440 13.36 28.94 -14.80
CA GLY A 440 13.11 28.02 -15.89
C GLY A 440 14.36 27.37 -16.53
N ALA A 441 15.57 27.78 -16.15
CA ALA A 441 16.80 27.17 -16.65
C ALA A 441 17.38 26.16 -15.66
N ILE A 442 17.88 25.00 -16.14
CA ILE A 442 18.53 23.99 -15.27
C ILE A 442 19.81 24.60 -14.69
N ALA A 443 19.88 24.73 -13.38
CA ALA A 443 21.02 25.29 -12.64
C ALA A 443 21.84 24.22 -11.92
N ALA A 444 21.23 23.10 -11.51
CA ALA A 444 21.90 22.01 -10.82
C ALA A 444 21.13 20.69 -10.98
N THR A 445 21.81 19.56 -10.70
CA THR A 445 21.21 18.23 -10.64
C THR A 445 21.73 17.47 -9.42
N ALA A 446 20.96 16.52 -8.92
CA ALA A 446 21.37 15.64 -7.84
C ALA A 446 20.89 14.20 -8.06
N ALA A 447 21.58 13.25 -7.42
CA ALA A 447 21.11 11.89 -7.25
C ALA A 447 20.22 11.79 -5.99
N ILE A 448 19.38 10.78 -5.95
CA ILE A 448 18.63 10.37 -4.76
C ILE A 448 19.48 9.30 -4.07
N ASP A 449 20.24 9.67 -3.04
CA ASP A 449 21.25 8.80 -2.40
C ASP A 449 21.36 8.98 -0.88
N LYS A 450 20.54 9.84 -0.29
CA LYS A 450 20.54 10.10 1.16
C LYS A 450 19.54 9.21 1.87
N ASP A 451 19.90 8.76 3.07
CA ASP A 451 18.99 7.98 3.90
C ASP A 451 17.81 8.84 4.38
N ARG A 452 16.60 8.31 4.18
CA ARG A 452 15.31 8.87 4.63
C ARG A 452 14.43 7.76 5.17
N GLY A 453 14.88 7.17 6.27
CA GLY A 453 14.13 6.13 6.97
C GLY A 453 12.74 6.60 7.43
N ASP A 454 12.59 7.88 7.75
CA ASP A 454 11.32 8.53 8.06
C ASP A 454 10.32 8.45 6.89
N VAL A 455 10.76 8.80 5.68
CA VAL A 455 9.96 8.69 4.46
C VAL A 455 9.59 7.23 4.17
N CYS A 456 10.56 6.33 4.27
CA CYS A 456 10.35 4.91 4.01
C CYS A 456 9.49 4.21 5.06
N ALA A 457 9.34 4.78 6.24
CA ALA A 457 8.38 4.32 7.24
C ALA A 457 6.94 4.70 6.87
N VAL A 458 6.73 5.86 6.24
CA VAL A 458 5.42 6.29 5.73
C VAL A 458 5.04 5.57 4.44
N TYR A 459 6.02 5.35 3.55
CA TYR A 459 5.85 4.74 2.23
C TYR A 459 6.68 3.45 2.11
N PRO A 460 6.31 2.36 2.80
CA PRO A 460 7.14 1.16 2.83
C PRO A 460 7.16 0.44 1.48
N GLY A 461 8.29 -0.22 1.20
CA GLY A 461 8.43 -1.14 0.07
C GLY A 461 8.87 -0.50 -1.25
N TYR A 462 8.98 0.82 -1.36
CA TYR A 462 9.50 1.45 -2.58
C TYR A 462 10.96 1.07 -2.83
N VAL A 463 11.29 0.84 -4.10
CA VAL A 463 12.61 0.34 -4.53
C VAL A 463 13.77 1.28 -4.18
N GLY A 464 13.49 2.56 -3.96
CA GLY A 464 14.48 3.55 -3.53
C GLY A 464 14.86 3.47 -2.05
N CYS A 465 14.05 2.84 -1.20
CA CYS A 465 14.26 2.79 0.25
C CYS A 465 15.49 1.96 0.66
N PRO A 466 16.28 2.44 1.66
CA PRO A 466 16.09 3.66 2.47
C PRO A 466 16.64 4.95 1.82
N LYS A 467 17.22 4.90 0.62
CA LYS A 467 17.87 6.01 -0.08
C LYS A 467 16.86 6.86 -0.85
N ALA A 468 15.93 7.50 -0.14
CA ALA A 468 14.89 8.33 -0.75
C ALA A 468 15.24 9.83 -0.78
N GLY A 469 16.31 10.26 -0.11
CA GLY A 469 16.68 11.66 0.03
C GLY A 469 17.66 12.16 -1.01
N PHE A 470 17.65 13.49 -1.22
CA PHE A 470 18.61 14.19 -2.03
C PHE A 470 19.11 15.46 -1.32
N GLU A 471 20.31 15.88 -1.69
CA GLU A 471 20.87 17.20 -1.37
C GLU A 471 21.47 17.78 -2.64
N VAL A 472 21.23 19.07 -2.87
CA VAL A 472 21.76 19.78 -4.03
C VAL A 472 22.29 21.16 -3.65
N SER A 473 23.41 21.55 -4.23
CA SER A 473 23.99 22.88 -4.12
C SER A 473 23.83 23.62 -5.43
N VAL A 474 23.05 24.70 -5.41
CA VAL A 474 22.76 25.52 -6.58
C VAL A 474 23.71 26.71 -6.60
N PRO A 475 24.54 26.88 -7.63
CA PRO A 475 25.43 28.05 -7.74
C PRO A 475 24.62 29.33 -7.84
N THR A 476 24.93 30.32 -7.02
CA THR A 476 24.30 31.66 -7.07
C THR A 476 25.18 32.70 -7.76
N THR A 477 26.34 32.29 -8.26
CA THR A 477 27.24 33.15 -9.04
C THR A 477 26.54 33.65 -10.29
N GLY A 478 26.47 34.95 -10.44
CA GLY A 478 25.76 35.53 -11.59
C GLY A 478 24.28 35.81 -11.37
N TRP A 479 23.68 35.37 -10.25
CA TRP A 479 22.31 35.74 -9.93
C TRP A 479 22.20 37.25 -9.74
N SER A 480 21.11 37.86 -10.18
CA SER A 480 20.79 39.24 -9.95
C SER A 480 20.48 39.51 -8.45
N GLY A 481 20.28 40.77 -8.08
CA GLY A 481 19.73 41.11 -6.77
C GLY A 481 18.20 40.94 -6.70
N CYS A 482 17.58 40.64 -7.82
CA CYS A 482 16.13 40.40 -7.88
C CYS A 482 15.74 39.00 -7.36
N PRO A 483 14.50 38.84 -6.93
CA PRO A 483 13.99 37.51 -6.57
C PRO A 483 14.00 36.53 -7.79
N HIS A 484 14.32 35.27 -7.54
CA HIS A 484 14.39 34.21 -8.50
C HIS A 484 13.39 33.11 -8.14
N VAL A 485 12.78 32.45 -9.11
CA VAL A 485 11.97 31.25 -8.88
C VAL A 485 12.86 30.02 -8.96
N VAL A 486 12.95 29.28 -7.85
CA VAL A 486 13.69 28.03 -7.75
C VAL A 486 12.71 26.88 -7.72
N ARG A 487 12.75 26.01 -8.73
CA ARG A 487 11.88 24.85 -8.88
C ARG A 487 12.69 23.58 -8.78
N VAL A 488 12.27 22.65 -7.93
CA VAL A 488 12.87 21.33 -7.80
C VAL A 488 11.98 20.30 -8.49
N ILE A 489 12.57 19.53 -9.39
CA ILE A 489 11.87 18.60 -10.27
C ILE A 489 12.48 17.23 -10.09
N ALA A 490 11.63 16.19 -9.94
CA ALA A 490 12.01 14.80 -10.11
C ALA A 490 11.64 14.33 -11.52
N LYS A 491 12.54 13.56 -12.13
CA LYS A 491 12.37 13.02 -13.49
C LYS A 491 12.77 11.55 -13.50
N ASP A 492 11.87 10.69 -13.95
CA ASP A 492 12.09 9.25 -14.06
C ASP A 492 12.66 8.81 -15.42
N SER A 493 12.89 7.51 -15.55
CA SER A 493 13.39 6.88 -16.78
C SER A 493 12.32 6.77 -17.88
N ASP A 494 11.04 6.84 -17.53
CA ASP A 494 9.91 6.80 -18.47
C ASP A 494 9.61 8.18 -19.07
N GLY A 495 10.27 9.23 -18.56
CA GLY A 495 10.13 10.61 -19.01
C GLY A 495 9.06 11.40 -18.26
N ASN A 496 8.49 10.84 -17.18
CA ASN A 496 7.60 11.61 -16.33
C ASN A 496 8.40 12.67 -15.55
N VAL A 497 7.79 13.83 -15.39
CA VAL A 497 8.37 14.99 -14.74
C VAL A 497 7.40 15.47 -13.67
N GLN A 498 7.89 15.55 -12.43
CA GLN A 498 7.10 16.02 -11.29
C GLN A 498 7.81 17.18 -10.58
N VAL A 499 7.09 18.27 -10.36
CA VAL A 499 7.54 19.36 -9.51
C VAL A 499 7.37 18.95 -8.05
N LEU A 500 8.46 18.86 -7.30
CA LEU A 500 8.47 18.49 -5.88
C LEU A 500 8.25 19.69 -4.96
N GLY A 501 8.54 20.88 -5.45
CA GLY A 501 8.33 22.14 -4.75
C GLY A 501 8.91 23.31 -5.51
N GLU A 502 8.40 24.50 -5.20
CA GLU A 502 8.79 25.77 -5.80
C GLU A 502 8.99 26.80 -4.70
N ARG A 503 10.02 27.61 -4.80
CA ARG A 503 10.33 28.65 -3.81
C ARG A 503 10.78 29.93 -4.52
N VAL A 504 10.49 31.07 -3.91
CA VAL A 504 11.12 32.33 -4.28
C VAL A 504 12.43 32.48 -3.52
N ALA A 505 13.53 32.61 -4.22
CA ALA A 505 14.83 32.91 -3.62
C ALA A 505 15.14 34.39 -3.75
N GLN A 506 15.49 35.05 -2.62
CA GLN A 506 15.78 36.46 -2.55
C GLN A 506 17.18 36.70 -1.96
N ALA A 507 17.92 37.68 -2.49
CA ALA A 507 19.21 38.09 -1.93
C ALA A 507 19.01 38.67 -0.54
N GLY A 508 19.83 38.22 0.46
CA GLY A 508 19.91 38.77 1.82
C GLY A 508 20.98 39.81 1.98
#